data_a7dd039f2a9b56ce96e17a023128134c
#
_entry.id   a7dd039f2a9b56ce96e17a023128134c
#
_cell.length_a   1.000
_cell.length_b   1.000
_cell.length_c   1.000
_cell.angle_alpha   90.00
_cell.angle_beta   90.00
_cell.angle_gamma   90.00
#
_symmetry.space_group_name_H-M   'P 1'
#
loop_
_entity.id
_entity.type
_entity.pdbx_description
1 polymer ?
#
loop_
_entity_poly.entity_id
_entity_poly.type
_entity_poly.pdbx_seq_one_letter_code
_entity_poly.pdbx_strand_id
1 'polypeptide(L)'
;MLSFENDYSCAATPEIIARLAETATNQYPGYGTDDVCESAKAKIREACACPDAEIFFLVGGTQTNQVVIDAITPPYAGVVAATTGHVNVHEAGAIEFTGTKCSRSPP
;
A
#
# COMPACT_ATOMS: atom_id res chain seq x y z
N MET A 1 -18.01 -14.44 16.28
CA MET A 1 -17.18 -13.45 17.01
C MET A 1 -16.33 -12.72 16.00
N LEU A 2 -16.35 -11.38 15.99
CA LEU A 2 -15.46 -10.60 15.14
C LEU A 2 -14.07 -10.58 15.78
N SER A 3 -13.02 -10.92 15.01
CA SER A 3 -11.63 -10.81 15.44
C SER A 3 -11.03 -9.52 14.88
N PHE A 4 -10.30 -8.81 15.70
CA PHE A 4 -9.54 -7.60 15.33
C PHE A 4 -8.04 -7.80 15.58
N GLU A 5 -7.59 -9.05 15.59
CA GLU A 5 -6.19 -9.40 15.85
C GLU A 5 -5.26 -8.97 14.72
N ASN A 6 -5.71 -9.12 13.48
CA ASN A 6 -4.98 -8.68 12.28
C ASN A 6 -5.93 -8.59 11.08
N ASP A 7 -5.42 -8.07 9.97
CA ASP A 7 -6.16 -7.86 8.71
C ASP A 7 -5.86 -8.90 7.62
N TYR A 8 -5.11 -9.96 7.93
CA TYR A 8 -4.68 -10.95 6.94
C TYR A 8 -5.11 -12.40 7.24
N SER A 9 -5.75 -12.66 8.38
CA SER A 9 -6.16 -14.02 8.76
C SER A 9 -7.45 -14.49 8.10
N CYS A 10 -8.21 -13.60 7.50
CA CYS A 10 -9.43 -13.92 6.77
C CYS A 10 -9.28 -13.64 5.28
N ALA A 11 -9.96 -14.43 4.47
CA ALA A 11 -10.08 -14.16 3.05
C ALA A 11 -10.94 -12.92 2.78
N ALA A 12 -10.94 -12.45 1.54
CA ALA A 12 -11.79 -11.36 1.09
C ALA A 12 -13.29 -11.69 1.29
N THR A 13 -14.14 -10.66 1.32
CA THR A 13 -15.59 -10.86 1.45
C THR A 13 -16.16 -11.66 0.25
N PRO A 14 -17.30 -12.33 0.42
CA PRO A 14 -17.91 -13.11 -0.66
C PRO A 14 -18.13 -12.31 -1.96
N GLU A 15 -18.46 -11.02 -1.84
CA GLU A 15 -18.68 -10.14 -2.99
C GLU A 15 -17.38 -9.89 -3.78
N ILE A 16 -16.26 -9.71 -3.08
CA ILE A 16 -14.94 -9.56 -3.73
C ILE A 16 -14.54 -10.87 -4.41
N ILE A 17 -14.75 -12.02 -3.75
CA ILE A 17 -14.43 -13.32 -4.30
C ILE A 17 -15.28 -13.61 -5.56
N ALA A 18 -16.58 -13.29 -5.52
CA ALA A 18 -17.46 -13.42 -6.67
C ALA A 18 -16.98 -12.55 -7.85
N ARG A 19 -16.61 -11.29 -7.58
CA ARG A 19 -16.09 -10.39 -8.61
C ARG A 19 -14.77 -10.87 -9.21
N LEU A 20 -13.88 -11.43 -8.42
CA LEU A 20 -12.64 -12.04 -8.90
C LEU A 20 -12.92 -13.24 -9.80
N ALA A 21 -13.90 -14.09 -9.44
CA ALA A 21 -14.30 -15.23 -10.25
C ALA A 21 -14.89 -14.80 -11.61
N GLU A 22 -15.72 -13.76 -11.64
CA GLU A 22 -16.29 -13.19 -12.88
C GLU A 22 -15.22 -12.68 -13.84
N THR A 23 -14.13 -12.14 -13.31
CA THR A 23 -13.07 -11.50 -14.11
C THR A 23 -11.86 -12.41 -14.36
N ALA A 24 -11.86 -13.64 -13.82
CA ALA A 24 -10.70 -14.54 -13.79
C ALA A 24 -10.15 -14.90 -15.19
N THR A 25 -10.99 -14.88 -16.22
CA THR A 25 -10.60 -15.21 -17.61
C THR A 25 -10.35 -13.97 -18.47
N ASN A 26 -10.56 -12.78 -17.94
CA ASN A 26 -10.35 -11.55 -18.69
C ASN A 26 -8.85 -11.24 -18.80
N GLN A 27 -8.48 -10.66 -19.92
CA GLN A 27 -7.12 -10.14 -20.12
C GLN A 27 -7.15 -8.62 -20.04
N TYR A 28 -6.30 -8.08 -19.17
CA TYR A 28 -6.20 -6.64 -18.95
C TYR A 28 -4.80 -6.14 -19.28
N PRO A 29 -4.65 -4.90 -19.80
CA PRO A 29 -3.35 -4.27 -19.90
C PRO A 29 -2.72 -4.15 -18.50
N GLY A 30 -1.40 -4.19 -18.44
CA GLY A 30 -0.65 -4.09 -17.19
C GLY A 30 -0.55 -2.67 -16.65
N TYR A 31 0.12 -2.55 -15.52
CA TYR A 31 0.54 -1.27 -14.92
C TYR A 31 -0.60 -0.37 -14.43
N GLY A 32 -1.78 -0.92 -14.16
CA GLY A 32 -2.92 -0.18 -13.62
C GLY A 32 -3.54 0.81 -14.61
N THR A 33 -3.46 0.53 -15.91
CA THR A 33 -4.01 1.35 -16.98
C THR A 33 -5.28 0.77 -17.60
N ASP A 34 -5.79 -0.32 -17.03
CA ASP A 34 -7.02 -0.97 -17.45
C ASP A 34 -8.28 -0.29 -16.90
N ASP A 35 -9.43 -0.58 -17.53
CA ASP A 35 -10.71 0.02 -17.16
C ASP A 35 -11.15 -0.29 -15.73
N VAL A 36 -10.74 -1.44 -15.17
CA VAL A 36 -11.08 -1.81 -13.78
C VAL A 36 -10.29 -0.94 -12.81
N CYS A 37 -9.01 -0.73 -13.08
CA CYS A 37 -8.16 0.18 -12.30
C CYS A 37 -8.65 1.62 -12.40
N GLU A 38 -9.02 2.11 -13.58
CA GLU A 38 -9.55 3.46 -13.74
C GLU A 38 -10.89 3.65 -13.01
N SER A 39 -11.78 2.66 -13.06
CA SER A 39 -13.01 2.64 -12.26
C SER A 39 -12.74 2.68 -10.77
N ALA A 40 -11.75 1.91 -10.29
CA ALA A 40 -11.35 1.91 -8.88
C ALA A 40 -10.78 3.27 -8.46
N LYS A 41 -9.90 3.87 -9.26
CA LYS A 41 -9.35 5.22 -9.02
C LYS A 41 -10.45 6.27 -8.91
N ALA A 42 -11.45 6.23 -9.79
CA ALA A 42 -12.59 7.16 -9.74
C ALA A 42 -13.37 7.04 -8.42
N LYS A 43 -13.66 5.83 -7.97
CA LYS A 43 -14.35 5.56 -6.70
C LYS A 43 -13.53 6.00 -5.48
N ILE A 44 -12.23 5.82 -5.51
CA ILE A 44 -11.33 6.25 -4.44
C ILE A 44 -11.31 7.79 -4.37
N ARG A 45 -11.20 8.49 -5.51
CA ARG A 45 -11.27 9.96 -5.54
C ARG A 45 -12.57 10.49 -4.95
N GLU A 46 -13.69 9.87 -5.30
CA GLU A 46 -15.00 10.20 -4.74
C GLU A 46 -15.04 9.97 -3.24
N ALA A 47 -14.66 8.78 -2.78
CA ALA A 47 -14.69 8.42 -1.36
C ALA A 47 -13.78 9.30 -0.48
N CYS A 48 -12.64 9.75 -1.03
CA CYS A 48 -11.70 10.63 -0.35
C CYS A 48 -12.02 12.12 -0.52
N ALA A 49 -13.05 12.48 -1.27
CA ALA A 49 -13.37 13.86 -1.65
C ALA A 49 -12.16 14.61 -2.26
N CYS A 50 -11.36 13.93 -3.06
CA CYS A 50 -10.12 14.43 -3.64
C CYS A 50 -10.07 14.14 -5.16
N PRO A 51 -10.81 14.93 -5.97
CA PRO A 51 -11.03 14.65 -7.39
C PRO A 51 -9.75 14.67 -8.23
N ASP A 52 -8.76 15.45 -7.82
CA ASP A 52 -7.51 15.64 -8.55
C ASP A 52 -6.37 14.72 -8.04
N ALA A 53 -6.65 13.78 -7.11
CA ALA A 53 -5.63 12.90 -6.58
C ALA A 53 -5.10 11.94 -7.66
N GLU A 54 -3.78 11.81 -7.74
CA GLU A 54 -3.14 10.72 -8.45
C GLU A 54 -3.14 9.46 -7.57
N ILE A 55 -3.54 8.33 -8.14
CA ILE A 55 -3.71 7.08 -7.40
C ILE A 55 -2.88 5.98 -8.05
N PHE A 56 -2.06 5.34 -7.25
CA PHE A 56 -1.20 4.24 -7.64
C PHE A 56 -1.55 2.99 -6.84
N PHE A 57 -1.59 1.84 -7.50
CA PHE A 57 -1.77 0.54 -6.85
C PHE A 57 -0.43 -0.15 -6.70
N LEU A 58 -0.08 -0.51 -5.47
CA LEU A 58 1.15 -1.20 -5.11
C LEU A 58 0.81 -2.55 -4.47
N VAL A 59 1.76 -3.47 -4.42
CA VAL A 59 1.50 -4.85 -4.01
C VAL A 59 1.31 -5.05 -2.51
N GLY A 60 1.67 -4.05 -1.70
CA GLY A 60 1.52 -4.14 -0.25
C GLY A 60 2.06 -2.93 0.50
N GLY A 61 1.80 -2.88 1.82
CA GLY A 61 2.16 -1.76 2.68
C GLY A 61 3.66 -1.49 2.74
N THR A 62 4.48 -2.53 2.82
CA THR A 62 5.94 -2.40 2.83
C THR A 62 6.47 -1.74 1.56
N GLN A 63 6.00 -2.15 0.39
CA GLN A 63 6.37 -1.50 -0.87
C GLN A 63 5.86 -0.06 -0.93
N THR A 64 4.67 0.19 -0.41
CA THR A 64 4.10 1.54 -0.35
C THR A 64 4.98 2.45 0.50
N ASN A 65 5.35 2.02 1.70
CA ASN A 65 6.26 2.78 2.57
C ASN A 65 7.60 3.04 1.90
N GLN A 66 8.20 2.01 1.30
CA GLN A 66 9.47 2.12 0.59
C GLN A 66 9.42 3.16 -0.53
N VAL A 67 8.45 3.06 -1.43
CA VAL A 67 8.32 3.94 -2.60
C VAL A 67 8.00 5.37 -2.19
N VAL A 68 7.05 5.55 -1.27
CA VAL A 68 6.64 6.90 -0.84
C VAL A 68 7.77 7.59 -0.08
N ILE A 69 8.40 6.90 0.86
CA ILE A 69 9.50 7.47 1.65
C ILE A 69 10.69 7.84 0.75
N ASP A 70 11.06 6.97 -0.16
CA ASP A 70 12.14 7.24 -1.13
C ASP A 70 11.81 8.46 -2.00
N ALA A 71 10.59 8.55 -2.50
CA ALA A 71 10.16 9.66 -3.36
C ALA A 71 10.15 11.03 -2.68
N ILE A 72 9.88 11.09 -1.36
CA ILE A 72 9.74 12.36 -0.63
C ILE A 72 10.95 12.72 0.24
N THR A 73 11.88 11.77 0.46
CA THR A 73 13.01 11.96 1.37
C THR A 73 14.25 12.36 0.58
N PRO A 74 14.85 13.54 0.85
CA PRO A 74 16.10 13.93 0.23
C PRO A 74 17.25 12.97 0.60
N PRO A 75 18.29 12.81 -0.25
CA PRO A 75 19.38 11.85 0.00
C PRO A 75 20.17 12.07 1.29
N TYR A 76 20.13 13.27 1.85
CA TYR A 76 20.80 13.64 3.11
C TYR A 76 19.91 13.50 4.33
N ALA A 77 18.64 13.15 4.17
CA ALA A 77 17.70 13.02 5.27
C ALA A 77 17.48 11.55 5.65
N GLY A 78 16.64 11.33 6.63
CA GLY A 78 16.29 10.00 7.11
C GLY A 78 14.89 9.99 7.73
N VAL A 79 14.44 8.82 8.11
CA VAL A 79 13.14 8.60 8.75
C VAL A 79 13.35 8.36 10.24
N VAL A 80 12.55 8.99 11.08
CA VAL A 80 12.49 8.71 12.51
C VAL A 80 11.20 7.93 12.79
N ALA A 81 11.33 6.75 13.38
CA ALA A 81 10.19 5.91 13.74
C ALA A 81 10.33 5.37 15.16
N ALA A 82 9.19 5.11 15.81
CA ALA A 82 9.18 4.44 17.11
C ALA A 82 9.89 3.09 17.06
N THR A 83 10.49 2.66 18.16
CA THR A 83 11.16 1.34 18.24
C THR A 83 10.22 0.18 17.91
N THR A 84 8.92 0.34 18.18
CA THR A 84 7.85 -0.59 17.86
C THR A 84 7.17 -0.32 16.52
N GLY A 85 7.62 0.72 15.79
CA GLY A 85 7.03 1.08 14.51
C GLY A 85 7.21 -0.02 13.47
N HIS A 86 6.21 -0.20 12.62
CA HIS A 86 6.16 -1.25 11.60
C HIS A 86 7.42 -1.26 10.70
N VAL A 87 7.88 -0.09 10.29
CA VAL A 87 9.11 0.07 9.49
C VAL A 87 10.38 -0.44 10.18
N ASN A 88 10.40 -0.46 11.51
CA ASN A 88 11.56 -0.94 12.29
C ASN A 88 11.53 -2.45 12.58
N VAL A 89 10.33 -3.06 12.64
CA VAL A 89 10.19 -4.43 13.18
C VAL A 89 9.63 -5.43 12.17
N HIS A 90 8.92 -4.97 11.13
CA HIS A 90 8.22 -5.87 10.21
C HIS A 90 8.60 -5.71 8.73
N GLU A 91 9.36 -4.70 8.36
CA GLU A 91 9.65 -4.40 6.94
C GLU A 91 11.04 -4.83 6.46
N ALA A 92 11.80 -5.53 7.30
CA ALA A 92 13.07 -6.17 6.93
C ALA A 92 14.10 -5.23 6.25
N GLY A 93 14.14 -3.95 6.66
CA GLY A 93 15.07 -2.98 6.08
C GLY A 93 14.63 -2.42 4.72
N ALA A 94 13.33 -2.45 4.41
CA ALA A 94 12.83 -1.96 3.12
C ALA A 94 13.16 -0.48 2.87
N ILE A 95 13.13 0.35 3.93
CA ILE A 95 13.49 1.77 3.81
C ILE A 95 14.99 1.94 3.56
N GLU A 96 15.83 1.20 4.28
CA GLU A 96 17.28 1.25 4.11
C GLU A 96 17.74 0.73 2.75
N PHE A 97 16.95 -0.13 2.12
CA PHE A 97 17.24 -0.65 0.78
C PHE A 97 17.31 0.48 -0.28
N THR A 98 16.55 1.55 -0.13
CA THR A 98 16.61 2.72 -1.02
C THR A 98 17.76 3.69 -0.70
N GLY A 99 18.52 3.41 0.35
CA GLY A 99 19.58 4.31 0.85
C GLY A 99 19.14 5.30 1.91
N THR A 100 17.86 5.32 2.26
CA THR A 100 17.31 6.17 3.31
C THR A 100 17.57 5.53 4.67
N LYS A 101 18.16 6.29 5.59
CA LYS A 101 18.42 5.81 6.96
C LYS A 101 17.14 5.85 7.79
N CYS A 102 16.78 4.75 8.43
CA CYS A 102 15.77 4.72 9.47
C CYS A 102 16.44 4.82 10.85
N SER A 103 16.03 5.79 11.65
CA SER A 103 16.52 6.01 13.01
C SER A 103 15.41 5.75 14.02
N ARG A 104 15.71 4.95 15.04
CA ARG A 104 14.75 4.62 16.10
C ARG A 104 14.63 5.76 17.08
N SER A 105 13.43 6.22 17.35
CA SER A 105 13.15 7.10 18.50
C SER A 105 13.02 6.25 19.75
N PRO A 106 13.66 6.63 20.86
CA PRO A 106 13.38 5.99 22.14
C PRO A 106 11.91 6.17 22.53
N PRO A 107 11.36 5.27 23.34
CA PRO A 107 9.98 5.33 23.81
C PRO A 107 9.71 6.57 24.66
#